data_ae68592ee5d94acedb76c424145ca424
#
_entry.id   ae68592ee5d94acedb76c424145ca424
#
_cell.length_a   1.000
_cell.length_b   1.000
_cell.length_c   1.000
_cell.angle_alpha   90.00
_cell.angle_beta   90.00
_cell.angle_gamma   90.00
#
_symmetry.space_group_name_H-M   'P 1'
#
loop_
_entity.id
_entity.type
_entity.pdbx_description
1 polymer ?
#
loop_
_entity_poly.entity_id
_entity_poly.type
_entity_poly.pdbx_seq_one_letter_code
_entity_poly.pdbx_strand_id
1 'polypeptide(L)'
;MFNLIEFIYDYVRMILSVKVFMNGVIRIWFYIFRLREILNLYFIFTSGGYSGIAGYLTKRMAKAKKMIYMGHADFKMPRNYPVSRRYPLLSDEENKKRLKDSYMKLPSVAARIKRGEKLKSRYITQFEKIITLPFNPVWVKKMHVTEPFCTTDKCIGCGKCARVCPLNRITMVDKKPEWEGNCAHCMGCIANCPVRAIEYGDITKGKKMYKISNYVRKKYL
;
A
#
# COMPACT_ATOMS: atom_id res chain seq x y z
N MET A 1 -4.47 2.58 26.73
CA MET A 1 -3.70 2.38 25.49
C MET A 1 -4.62 2.78 24.35
N PHE A 2 -4.41 3.99 23.80
CA PHE A 2 -5.32 4.60 22.83
C PHE A 2 -5.34 3.80 21.52
N ASN A 3 -6.54 3.47 21.05
CA ASN A 3 -6.77 2.84 19.77
C ASN A 3 -6.52 3.89 18.67
N LEU A 4 -5.37 3.81 18.02
CA LEU A 4 -4.96 4.76 16.99
C LEU A 4 -5.93 4.79 15.80
N ILE A 5 -6.60 3.68 15.53
CA ILE A 5 -7.61 3.58 14.47
C ILE A 5 -8.87 4.34 14.88
N GLU A 6 -9.32 4.24 16.12
CA GLU A 6 -10.44 5.05 16.66
C GLU A 6 -10.05 6.52 16.75
N PHE A 7 -8.82 6.84 17.17
CA PHE A 7 -8.32 8.21 17.20
C PHE A 7 -8.24 8.84 15.81
N ILE A 8 -7.82 8.06 14.79
CA ILE A 8 -7.87 8.48 13.38
C ILE A 8 -9.34 8.57 12.92
N TYR A 9 -10.22 7.68 13.35
CA TYR A 9 -11.64 7.68 12.97
C TYR A 9 -12.42 8.85 13.60
N ASP A 10 -12.20 9.14 14.87
CA ASP A 10 -12.93 10.19 15.57
C ASP A 10 -12.46 11.61 15.25
N TYR A 11 -11.18 11.77 14.92
CA TYR A 11 -10.61 13.07 14.55
C TYR A 11 -10.65 13.36 13.05
N VAL A 12 -10.89 12.33 12.24
CA VAL A 12 -10.83 12.37 10.77
C VAL A 12 -12.21 12.13 10.16
N ARG A 13 -13.27 12.65 10.77
CA ARG A 13 -14.59 12.73 10.10
C ARG A 13 -14.58 13.57 8.82
N MET A 14 -13.42 13.97 8.33
CA MET A 14 -13.23 14.90 7.23
C MET A 14 -12.08 14.55 6.30
N ILE A 15 -12.01 13.35 5.76
CA ILE A 15 -10.91 13.03 4.85
C ILE A 15 -11.39 12.22 3.65
N LEU A 16 -11.04 12.62 2.44
CA LEU A 16 -11.27 11.92 1.17
C LEU A 16 -10.34 10.71 1.04
N SER A 17 -10.87 9.54 0.70
CA SER A 17 -10.02 8.41 0.37
C SER A 17 -9.72 8.36 -1.12
N VAL A 18 -8.52 8.74 -1.52
CA VAL A 18 -7.99 8.49 -2.86
C VAL A 18 -7.00 7.34 -2.77
N LYS A 19 -7.28 6.21 -3.42
CA LYS A 19 -6.32 5.14 -3.63
C LYS A 19 -5.40 5.54 -4.77
N VAL A 20 -4.16 5.89 -4.48
CA VAL A 20 -3.13 6.04 -5.51
C VAL A 20 -2.20 4.85 -5.44
N PHE A 21 -2.28 3.98 -6.44
CA PHE A 21 -1.34 2.89 -6.60
C PHE A 21 -0.10 3.41 -7.33
N MET A 22 0.98 3.60 -6.61
CA MET A 22 2.29 3.82 -7.21
C MET A 22 3.11 2.55 -7.02
N ASN A 23 3.40 1.88 -8.13
CA ASN A 23 4.34 0.76 -8.22
C ASN A 23 4.00 -0.48 -7.35
N GLY A 24 2.73 -0.83 -7.17
CA GLY A 24 2.33 -2.06 -6.48
C GLY A 24 2.76 -2.20 -5.01
N VAL A 25 3.61 -1.30 -4.52
CA VAL A 25 4.28 -1.37 -3.22
C VAL A 25 3.78 -0.31 -2.24
N ILE A 26 3.20 0.80 -2.74
CA ILE A 26 2.75 1.91 -1.91
C ILE A 26 1.24 2.04 -2.00
N ARG A 27 0.54 1.89 -0.89
CA ARG A 27 -0.87 2.25 -0.75
C ARG A 27 -0.95 3.61 -0.09
N ILE A 28 -1.53 4.58 -0.79
CA ILE A 28 -1.86 5.90 -0.24
C ILE A 28 -3.37 5.95 -0.07
N TRP A 29 -3.83 6.15 1.16
CA TRP A 29 -5.24 6.32 1.47
C TRP A 29 -5.50 7.80 1.73
N PHE A 30 -6.46 8.36 1.02
CA PHE A 30 -6.97 9.70 1.28
C PHE A 30 -8.43 9.64 1.63
N TYR A 31 -8.84 10.47 2.57
CA TYR A 31 -10.22 10.80 2.79
C TYR A 31 -10.39 12.31 2.64
N ILE A 32 -11.15 12.82 1.67
CA ILE A 32 -11.50 14.26 1.54
C ILE A 32 -13.00 14.40 1.73
N PHE A 33 -13.45 15.19 2.68
CA PHE A 33 -14.80 15.71 2.72
C PHE A 33 -14.87 17.07 1.98
N ARG A 34 -15.97 17.29 1.30
CA ARG A 34 -16.25 18.50 0.49
C ARG A 34 -16.58 19.65 1.44
N LEU A 35 -15.58 20.42 1.86
CA LEU A 35 -15.78 21.72 2.51
C LEU A 35 -15.08 22.81 1.72
N ARG A 36 -15.68 24.02 1.69
CA ARG A 36 -15.17 25.22 1.02
C ARG A 36 -13.93 25.82 1.68
N GLU A 37 -13.35 25.17 2.68
CA GLU A 37 -12.20 25.67 3.43
C GLU A 37 -10.90 25.11 2.91
N ILE A 38 -9.81 25.86 3.07
CA ILE A 38 -8.45 25.43 2.72
C ILE A 38 -8.03 24.32 3.68
N LEU A 39 -7.94 23.08 3.18
CA LEU A 39 -7.63 21.92 3.99
C LEU A 39 -6.11 21.70 4.13
N ASN A 40 -5.69 21.44 5.37
CA ASN A 40 -4.36 20.95 5.70
C ASN A 40 -4.23 19.47 5.35
N LEU A 41 -3.32 19.09 4.43
CA LEU A 41 -3.12 17.72 3.99
C LEU A 41 -1.84 17.12 4.57
N TYR A 42 -1.99 16.05 5.33
CA TYR A 42 -0.93 15.19 5.83
C TYR A 42 -0.93 13.87 5.06
N PHE A 43 0.25 13.37 4.71
CA PHE A 43 0.37 12.11 3.98
C PHE A 43 1.14 11.08 4.81
N ILE A 44 0.57 9.90 4.93
CA ILE A 44 1.19 8.76 5.62
C ILE A 44 1.46 7.68 4.59
N PHE A 45 2.74 7.39 4.36
CA PHE A 45 3.16 6.36 3.42
C PHE A 45 3.59 5.11 4.17
N THR A 46 3.09 3.97 3.72
CA THR A 46 3.57 2.66 4.14
C THR A 46 4.26 1.98 2.95
N SER A 47 5.47 1.48 3.14
CA SER A 47 6.23 0.83 2.07
C SER A 47 7.12 -0.28 2.60
N GLY A 48 7.46 -1.23 1.74
CA GLY A 48 8.46 -2.26 2.03
C GLY A 48 9.91 -1.78 1.98
N GLY A 49 10.14 -0.50 1.66
CA GLY A 49 11.45 0.14 1.53
C GLY A 49 11.39 1.62 1.88
N TYR A 50 11.17 2.45 0.88
CA TYR A 50 10.97 3.89 1.02
C TYR A 50 9.92 4.38 0.00
N SER A 51 9.36 5.57 0.23
CA SER A 51 8.24 6.09 -0.57
C SER A 51 8.64 6.65 -1.95
N GLY A 52 9.92 6.58 -2.33
CA GLY A 52 10.39 7.16 -3.58
C GLY A 52 10.06 8.65 -3.69
N ILE A 53 9.53 9.06 -4.84
CA ILE A 53 9.11 10.44 -5.10
C ILE A 53 7.65 10.73 -4.70
N ALA A 54 6.99 9.85 -3.93
CA ALA A 54 5.57 10.01 -3.56
C ALA A 54 5.31 11.35 -2.85
N GLY A 55 6.20 11.79 -1.96
CA GLY A 55 6.10 13.08 -1.29
C GLY A 55 6.15 14.28 -2.25
N TYR A 56 6.94 14.20 -3.32
CA TYR A 56 6.96 15.23 -4.37
C TYR A 56 5.63 15.25 -5.16
N LEU A 57 5.12 14.08 -5.54
CA LEU A 57 3.87 13.98 -6.28
C LEU A 57 2.66 14.45 -5.46
N THR A 58 2.59 14.07 -4.18
CA THR A 58 1.51 14.51 -3.30
C THR A 58 1.57 16.01 -3.00
N LYS A 59 2.77 16.61 -2.90
CA LYS A 59 2.94 18.06 -2.79
C LYS A 59 2.42 18.77 -4.05
N ARG A 60 2.73 18.27 -5.25
CA ARG A 60 2.20 18.81 -6.52
C ARG A 60 0.68 18.70 -6.58
N MET A 61 0.14 17.53 -6.17
CA MET A 61 -1.31 17.31 -6.14
C MET A 61 -2.01 18.26 -5.18
N ALA A 62 -1.49 18.46 -3.97
CA ALA A 62 -2.03 19.43 -3.01
C ALA A 62 -2.06 20.84 -3.61
N LYS A 63 -0.95 21.27 -4.25
CA LYS A 63 -0.87 22.57 -4.94
C LYS A 63 -1.93 22.70 -6.04
N ALA A 64 -2.08 21.68 -6.90
CA ALA A 64 -3.05 21.67 -8.00
C ALA A 64 -4.50 21.76 -7.49
N LYS A 65 -4.78 21.21 -6.31
CA LYS A 65 -6.10 21.26 -5.65
C LYS A 65 -6.28 22.44 -4.70
N LYS A 66 -5.34 23.41 -4.68
CA LYS A 66 -5.35 24.57 -3.78
C LYS A 66 -5.45 24.23 -2.30
N MET A 67 -4.82 23.10 -1.90
CA MET A 67 -4.77 22.61 -0.52
C MET A 67 -3.39 22.83 0.08
N ILE A 68 -3.30 22.95 1.42
CA ILE A 68 -2.03 23.16 2.13
C ILE A 68 -1.35 21.81 2.37
N TYR A 69 -0.18 21.62 1.78
CA TYR A 69 0.65 20.44 2.05
C TYR A 69 1.40 20.61 3.38
N MET A 70 1.05 19.77 4.36
CA MET A 70 1.62 19.75 5.71
C MET A 70 2.75 18.72 5.89
N GLY A 71 3.16 18.09 4.80
CA GLY A 71 4.24 17.12 4.82
C GLY A 71 3.78 15.66 4.78
N HIS A 72 4.75 14.75 4.85
CA HIS A 72 4.49 13.32 4.89
C HIS A 72 5.37 12.60 5.91
N ALA A 73 4.92 11.44 6.36
CA ALA A 73 5.71 10.51 7.15
C ALA A 73 5.74 9.13 6.47
N ASP A 74 6.94 8.53 6.45
CA ASP A 74 7.17 7.20 5.89
C ASP A 74 7.24 6.17 7.01
N PHE A 75 6.53 5.05 6.85
CA PHE A 75 6.57 3.89 7.72
C PHE A 75 7.05 2.68 6.93
N LYS A 76 8.18 2.11 7.34
CA LYS A 76 8.73 0.90 6.73
C LYS A 76 7.97 -0.31 7.23
N MET A 77 7.18 -0.91 6.37
CA MET A 77 6.40 -2.11 6.68
C MET A 77 7.09 -3.37 6.15
N PRO A 78 6.70 -4.55 6.64
CA PRO A 78 7.11 -5.80 6.03
C PRO A 78 6.83 -5.85 4.52
N ARG A 79 7.72 -6.52 3.78
CA ARG A 79 7.54 -6.68 2.33
C ARG A 79 6.48 -7.73 2.04
N ASN A 80 5.52 -7.38 1.20
CA ASN A 80 4.44 -8.27 0.76
C ASN A 80 4.39 -8.45 -0.77
N TYR A 81 5.49 -8.12 -1.46
CA TYR A 81 5.61 -8.20 -2.91
C TYR A 81 6.57 -9.34 -3.31
N PRO A 82 6.06 -10.58 -3.50
CA PRO A 82 6.89 -11.77 -3.68
C PRO A 82 7.55 -11.87 -5.05
N VAL A 83 7.08 -11.13 -6.04
CA VAL A 83 7.61 -11.14 -7.43
C VAL A 83 8.90 -10.35 -7.60
N SER A 84 9.32 -9.56 -6.62
CA SER A 84 10.59 -8.85 -6.71
C SER A 84 11.77 -9.78 -6.45
N ARG A 85 12.67 -9.92 -7.44
CA ARG A 85 13.97 -10.59 -7.26
C ARG A 85 14.94 -9.70 -6.49
N ARG A 86 14.91 -8.38 -6.73
CA ARG A 86 15.83 -7.41 -6.10
C ARG A 86 15.50 -7.16 -4.62
N TYR A 87 14.23 -7.28 -4.24
CA TYR A 87 13.75 -7.01 -2.87
C TYR A 87 12.99 -8.23 -2.36
N PRO A 88 13.69 -9.29 -1.90
CA PRO A 88 13.06 -10.52 -1.43
C PRO A 88 12.16 -10.25 -0.21
N LEU A 89 11.29 -11.20 0.09
CA LEU A 89 10.51 -11.20 1.33
C LEU A 89 11.48 -11.29 2.51
N LEU A 90 11.06 -10.75 3.63
CA LEU A 90 11.87 -10.66 4.85
C LEU A 90 11.60 -11.85 5.77
N SER A 91 12.55 -12.14 6.67
CA SER A 91 12.36 -13.08 7.76
C SER A 91 11.28 -12.60 8.75
N ASP A 92 10.79 -13.50 9.60
CA ASP A 92 9.81 -13.15 10.62
C ASP A 92 10.39 -12.16 11.65
N GLU A 93 11.69 -12.27 11.97
CA GLU A 93 12.42 -11.37 12.87
C GLU A 93 12.52 -9.96 12.30
N GLU A 94 12.91 -9.84 11.03
CA GLU A 94 12.97 -8.55 10.33
C GLU A 94 11.58 -7.91 10.21
N ASN A 95 10.54 -8.71 9.95
CA ASN A 95 9.16 -8.26 9.92
C ASN A 95 8.71 -7.69 11.27
N LYS A 96 9.00 -8.41 12.38
CA LYS A 96 8.73 -7.94 13.75
C LYS A 96 9.46 -6.64 14.06
N LYS A 97 10.75 -6.56 13.70
CA LYS A 97 11.56 -5.34 13.90
C LYS A 97 10.96 -4.15 13.17
N ARG A 98 10.62 -4.28 11.88
CA ARG A 98 10.01 -3.19 11.09
C ARG A 98 8.69 -2.71 11.67
N LEU A 99 7.84 -3.64 12.11
CA LEU A 99 6.60 -3.30 12.78
C LEU A 99 6.87 -2.53 14.08
N LYS A 100 7.78 -3.02 14.92
CA LYS A 100 8.17 -2.35 16.17
C LYS A 100 8.66 -0.92 15.90
N ASP A 101 9.58 -0.73 14.95
CA ASP A 101 10.14 0.58 14.60
C ASP A 101 9.02 1.54 14.10
N SER A 102 8.09 1.03 13.30
CA SER A 102 6.94 1.79 12.83
C SER A 102 5.99 2.17 13.98
N TYR A 103 5.70 1.25 14.89
CA TYR A 103 4.89 1.54 16.09
C TYR A 103 5.53 2.59 16.98
N MET A 104 6.83 2.52 17.20
CA MET A 104 7.55 3.52 18.03
C MET A 104 7.52 4.92 17.42
N LYS A 105 7.52 5.03 16.10
CA LYS A 105 7.44 6.31 15.39
C LYS A 105 6.05 6.93 15.41
N LEU A 106 5.00 6.12 15.49
CA LEU A 106 3.62 6.51 15.29
C LEU A 106 3.12 7.60 16.25
N PRO A 107 3.35 7.52 17.61
CA PRO A 107 2.88 8.54 18.55
C PRO A 107 3.42 9.94 18.25
N SER A 108 4.70 10.06 17.86
CA SER A 108 5.32 11.34 17.54
C SER A 108 4.70 11.99 16.29
N VAL A 109 4.41 11.20 15.27
CA VAL A 109 3.73 11.68 14.05
C VAL A 109 2.30 12.10 14.37
N ALA A 110 1.55 11.29 15.13
CA ALA A 110 0.19 11.60 15.53
C ALA A 110 0.11 12.89 16.37
N ALA A 111 1.03 13.07 17.33
CA ALA A 111 1.10 14.28 18.16
C ALA A 111 1.34 15.54 17.31
N ARG A 112 2.24 15.48 16.31
CA ARG A 112 2.49 16.61 15.41
C ARG A 112 1.25 16.95 14.58
N ILE A 113 0.57 15.94 14.03
CA ILE A 113 -0.69 16.16 13.28
C ILE A 113 -1.74 16.79 14.18
N LYS A 114 -1.89 16.30 15.42
CA LYS A 114 -2.85 16.86 16.39
C LYS A 114 -2.59 18.34 16.71
N ARG A 115 -1.32 18.76 16.75
CA ARG A 115 -0.94 20.17 16.97
C ARG A 115 -0.96 21.03 15.70
N GLY A 116 -1.35 20.47 14.54
CA GLY A 116 -1.34 21.20 13.27
C GLY A 116 0.06 21.50 12.73
N GLU A 117 1.09 20.82 13.21
CA GLU A 117 2.47 21.05 12.83
C GLU A 117 2.83 20.34 11.51
N LYS A 118 3.71 20.96 10.72
CA LYS A 118 4.27 20.31 9.53
C LYS A 118 5.07 19.04 9.91
N LEU A 119 4.86 17.95 9.17
CA LEU A 119 5.68 16.76 9.30
C LEU A 119 7.06 16.97 8.69
N LYS A 120 8.09 16.41 9.34
CA LYS A 120 9.45 16.35 8.78
C LYS A 120 9.49 15.30 7.66
N SER A 121 9.31 15.77 6.44
CA SER A 121 9.32 14.91 5.24
C SER A 121 10.75 14.60 4.81
N ARG A 122 10.93 13.41 4.20
CA ARG A 122 12.18 13.06 3.53
C ARG A 122 12.49 14.06 2.40
N TYR A 123 13.74 14.46 2.29
CA TYR A 123 14.21 15.21 1.13
C TYR A 123 14.23 14.29 -0.11
N ILE A 124 13.73 14.80 -1.21
CA ILE A 124 13.67 14.10 -2.50
C ILE A 124 14.56 14.88 -3.46
N THR A 125 15.64 14.23 -3.92
CA THR A 125 16.63 14.84 -4.80
C THR A 125 16.07 15.09 -6.20
N GLN A 126 16.69 16.01 -6.95
CA GLN A 126 16.34 16.23 -8.36
C GLN A 126 16.65 14.98 -9.19
N PHE A 127 17.75 14.30 -8.89
CA PHE A 127 18.13 13.05 -9.54
C PHE A 127 17.05 11.95 -9.42
N GLU A 128 16.48 11.75 -8.22
CA GLU A 128 15.37 10.81 -8.04
C GLU A 128 14.16 11.17 -8.92
N LYS A 129 13.85 12.45 -9.08
CA LYS A 129 12.73 12.91 -9.91
C LYS A 129 12.99 12.67 -11.39
N ILE A 130 14.18 13.06 -11.88
CA ILE A 130 14.58 12.92 -13.29
C ILE A 130 14.54 11.45 -13.73
N ILE A 131 15.00 10.53 -12.89
CA ILE A 131 14.96 9.11 -13.22
C ILE A 131 13.55 8.54 -13.07
N THR A 132 12.85 8.84 -11.97
CA THR A 132 11.61 8.14 -11.64
C THR A 132 10.43 8.60 -12.50
N LEU A 133 10.33 9.89 -12.82
CA LEU A 133 9.17 10.43 -13.55
C LEU A 133 8.99 9.79 -14.94
N PRO A 134 10.00 9.71 -15.82
CA PRO A 134 9.84 9.07 -17.13
C PRO A 134 9.82 7.54 -17.06
N PHE A 135 10.56 6.95 -16.12
CA PHE A 135 10.68 5.49 -16.02
C PHE A 135 9.42 4.84 -15.45
N ASN A 136 8.73 5.51 -14.53
CA ASN A 136 7.59 4.93 -13.82
C ASN A 136 6.42 4.49 -14.73
N PRO A 137 5.93 5.29 -15.71
CA PRO A 137 4.87 4.85 -16.61
C PRO A 137 5.25 3.62 -17.43
N VAL A 138 6.49 3.58 -17.91
CA VAL A 138 7.02 2.43 -18.68
C VAL A 138 7.06 1.17 -17.82
N TRP A 139 7.55 1.32 -16.58
CA TRP A 139 7.62 0.22 -15.63
C TRP A 139 6.22 -0.32 -15.29
N VAL A 140 5.26 0.58 -15.01
CA VAL A 140 3.87 0.19 -14.73
C VAL A 140 3.27 -0.58 -15.88
N LYS A 141 3.43 -0.10 -17.12
CA LYS A 141 2.91 -0.78 -18.32
C LYS A 141 3.51 -2.18 -18.51
N LYS A 142 4.81 -2.36 -18.24
CA LYS A 142 5.50 -3.64 -18.42
C LYS A 142 5.28 -4.63 -17.27
N MET A 143 5.12 -4.14 -16.05
CA MET A 143 5.12 -5.00 -14.85
C MET A 143 3.72 -5.29 -14.30
N HIS A 144 2.71 -4.48 -14.64
CA HIS A 144 1.35 -4.66 -14.14
C HIS A 144 0.48 -5.51 -15.07
N VAL A 145 1.03 -6.64 -15.48
CA VAL A 145 0.37 -7.59 -16.38
C VAL A 145 -0.34 -8.70 -15.59
N THR A 146 -1.37 -9.27 -16.19
CA THR A 146 -2.22 -10.29 -15.55
C THR A 146 -1.90 -11.71 -16.02
N GLU A 147 -1.29 -11.87 -17.18
CA GLU A 147 -1.05 -13.15 -17.85
C GLU A 147 -0.32 -14.20 -16.99
N PRO A 148 0.68 -13.82 -16.13
CA PRO A 148 1.33 -14.83 -15.30
C PRO A 148 0.53 -15.31 -14.09
N PHE A 149 -0.63 -14.70 -13.78
CA PHE A 149 -1.47 -15.22 -12.71
C PHE A 149 -2.09 -16.56 -13.12
N CYS A 150 -1.94 -17.54 -12.26
CA CYS A 150 -2.52 -18.87 -12.46
C CYS A 150 -3.02 -19.46 -11.13
N THR A 151 -3.83 -20.50 -11.24
CA THR A 151 -4.27 -21.29 -10.10
C THR A 151 -3.73 -22.72 -10.20
N THR A 152 -3.42 -23.27 -9.04
CA THR A 152 -3.11 -24.69 -8.88
C THR A 152 -4.40 -25.51 -8.62
N ASP A 153 -4.29 -26.84 -8.65
CA ASP A 153 -5.40 -27.76 -8.36
C ASP A 153 -5.96 -27.65 -6.92
N LYS A 154 -5.24 -26.94 -6.04
CA LYS A 154 -5.70 -26.63 -4.68
C LYS A 154 -6.87 -25.60 -4.65
N CYS A 155 -7.25 -25.02 -5.80
CA CYS A 155 -8.31 -24.01 -5.83
C CYS A 155 -9.67 -24.64 -5.51
N ILE A 156 -10.31 -24.12 -4.45
CA ILE A 156 -11.64 -24.55 -3.99
C ILE A 156 -12.79 -23.69 -4.52
N GLY A 157 -12.53 -22.78 -5.44
CA GLY A 157 -13.57 -21.93 -6.06
C GLY A 157 -14.26 -20.94 -5.13
N CYS A 158 -13.67 -20.60 -3.97
CA CYS A 158 -14.35 -19.77 -2.94
C CYS A 158 -14.57 -18.30 -3.30
N GLY A 159 -14.04 -17.78 -4.40
CA GLY A 159 -14.18 -16.41 -4.89
C GLY A 159 -13.54 -15.32 -4.03
N LYS A 160 -12.76 -15.68 -2.98
CA LYS A 160 -12.14 -14.68 -2.10
C LYS A 160 -11.19 -13.74 -2.85
N CYS A 161 -10.47 -14.25 -3.85
CA CYS A 161 -9.57 -13.47 -4.70
C CYS A 161 -10.31 -12.36 -5.46
N ALA A 162 -11.48 -12.65 -6.01
CA ALA A 162 -12.32 -11.66 -6.68
C ALA A 162 -12.81 -10.59 -5.69
N ARG A 163 -13.32 -10.99 -4.52
CA ARG A 163 -13.81 -10.06 -3.49
C ARG A 163 -12.75 -9.11 -2.93
N VAL A 164 -11.49 -9.54 -2.85
CA VAL A 164 -10.40 -8.69 -2.33
C VAL A 164 -9.69 -7.88 -3.42
N CYS A 165 -10.06 -8.04 -4.68
CA CYS A 165 -9.45 -7.30 -5.77
C CYS A 165 -9.91 -5.84 -5.75
N PRO A 166 -9.01 -4.87 -5.50
CA PRO A 166 -9.41 -3.47 -5.38
C PRO A 166 -9.81 -2.82 -6.70
N LEU A 167 -9.53 -3.48 -7.82
CA LEU A 167 -9.85 -3.02 -9.16
C LEU A 167 -10.94 -3.87 -9.83
N ASN A 168 -11.50 -4.87 -9.14
CA ASN A 168 -12.50 -5.81 -9.67
C ASN A 168 -12.03 -6.47 -10.99
N ARG A 169 -10.78 -6.90 -11.06
CA ARG A 169 -10.14 -7.49 -12.25
C ARG A 169 -10.07 -9.01 -12.19
N ILE A 170 -10.88 -9.63 -11.36
CA ILE A 170 -10.90 -11.09 -11.20
C ILE A 170 -12.36 -11.53 -11.30
N THR A 171 -12.65 -12.30 -12.33
CA THR A 171 -13.95 -12.92 -12.56
C THR A 171 -13.84 -14.41 -12.24
N MET A 172 -14.91 -14.99 -11.71
CA MET A 172 -14.97 -16.43 -11.45
C MET A 172 -15.64 -17.12 -12.61
N VAL A 173 -14.91 -17.94 -13.37
CA VAL A 173 -15.40 -18.78 -14.48
C VAL A 173 -15.20 -20.22 -14.08
N ASP A 174 -16.22 -21.03 -14.11
CA ASP A 174 -16.20 -22.47 -13.71
C ASP A 174 -15.52 -22.72 -12.37
N LYS A 175 -15.85 -21.88 -11.38
CA LYS A 175 -15.25 -21.89 -10.03
C LYS A 175 -13.75 -21.59 -9.99
N LYS A 176 -13.14 -21.13 -11.07
CA LYS A 176 -11.73 -20.70 -11.13
C LYS A 176 -11.65 -19.19 -11.39
N PRO A 177 -10.67 -18.49 -10.79
CA PRO A 177 -10.48 -17.07 -11.06
C PRO A 177 -9.76 -16.86 -12.39
N GLU A 178 -10.25 -15.91 -13.16
CA GLU A 178 -9.60 -15.37 -14.33
C GLU A 178 -9.25 -13.90 -14.10
N TRP A 179 -8.11 -13.46 -14.59
CA TRP A 179 -7.60 -12.10 -14.41
C TRP A 179 -7.66 -11.35 -15.73
N GLU A 180 -8.26 -10.16 -15.72
CA GLU A 180 -8.42 -9.37 -16.93
C GLU A 180 -7.92 -7.93 -16.75
N GLY A 181 -7.43 -7.36 -17.85
CA GLY A 181 -7.07 -5.95 -17.96
C GLY A 181 -5.93 -5.50 -17.05
N ASN A 182 -5.93 -4.23 -16.69
CA ASN A 182 -4.85 -3.61 -15.92
C ASN A 182 -4.90 -4.02 -14.44
N CYS A 183 -3.91 -4.77 -14.00
CA CYS A 183 -3.76 -5.17 -12.61
C CYS A 183 -2.99 -4.12 -11.79
N ALA A 184 -3.42 -3.85 -10.56
CA ALA A 184 -2.64 -3.02 -9.62
C ALA A 184 -1.39 -3.73 -9.08
N HIS A 185 -1.18 -4.98 -9.43
CA HIS A 185 -0.06 -5.84 -8.98
C HIS A 185 0.14 -5.84 -7.45
N CYS A 186 -0.97 -5.75 -6.71
CA CYS A 186 -0.95 -5.62 -5.26
C CYS A 186 -0.76 -6.94 -4.52
N MET A 187 -0.77 -8.07 -5.23
CA MET A 187 -0.68 -9.44 -4.70
C MET A 187 -1.74 -9.79 -3.65
N GLY A 188 -2.83 -9.02 -3.58
CA GLY A 188 -3.91 -9.23 -2.62
C GLY A 188 -4.61 -10.58 -2.81
N CYS A 189 -4.79 -11.02 -4.07
CA CYS A 189 -5.38 -12.32 -4.39
C CYS A 189 -4.53 -13.49 -3.86
N ILE A 190 -3.21 -13.46 -4.08
CA ILE A 190 -2.28 -14.46 -3.56
C ILE A 190 -2.25 -14.47 -2.03
N ALA A 191 -2.09 -13.28 -1.42
CA ALA A 191 -1.95 -13.15 0.04
C ALA A 191 -3.20 -13.59 0.81
N ASN A 192 -4.39 -13.44 0.22
CA ASN A 192 -5.67 -13.76 0.88
C ASN A 192 -6.24 -15.13 0.49
N CYS A 193 -5.61 -15.85 -0.44
CA CYS A 193 -6.06 -17.20 -0.79
C CYS A 193 -5.94 -18.15 0.43
N PRO A 194 -7.05 -18.75 0.90
CA PRO A 194 -7.03 -19.58 2.11
C PRO A 194 -6.22 -20.87 1.91
N VAL A 195 -6.24 -21.42 0.71
CA VAL A 195 -5.57 -22.67 0.35
C VAL A 195 -4.28 -22.46 -0.45
N ARG A 196 -3.84 -21.19 -0.61
CA ARG A 196 -2.64 -20.81 -1.37
C ARG A 196 -2.59 -21.42 -2.78
N ALA A 197 -3.72 -21.35 -3.48
CA ALA A 197 -3.85 -21.90 -4.82
C ALA A 197 -3.49 -20.91 -5.93
N ILE A 198 -3.13 -19.65 -5.62
CA ILE A 198 -2.85 -18.62 -6.63
C ILE A 198 -1.37 -18.33 -6.65
N GLU A 199 -0.79 -18.38 -7.84
CA GLU A 199 0.61 -18.07 -8.10
C GLU A 199 0.75 -17.01 -9.20
N TYR A 200 1.91 -16.38 -9.26
CA TYR A 200 2.33 -15.52 -10.36
C TYR A 200 3.51 -16.18 -11.07
N GLY A 201 3.20 -17.05 -12.01
CA GLY A 201 4.16 -17.96 -12.62
C GLY A 201 4.92 -18.76 -11.56
N ASP A 202 6.16 -19.09 -11.86
CA ASP A 202 7.04 -19.83 -10.95
C ASP A 202 7.65 -18.95 -9.85
N ILE A 203 7.58 -17.62 -10.01
CA ILE A 203 8.26 -16.68 -9.12
C ILE A 203 7.73 -16.74 -7.69
N THR A 204 6.45 -17.04 -7.51
CA THR A 204 5.80 -17.04 -6.18
C THR A 204 5.69 -18.40 -5.54
N LYS A 205 6.00 -19.47 -6.27
CA LYS A 205 5.94 -20.83 -5.75
C LYS A 205 6.77 -21.00 -4.47
N GLY A 206 6.15 -21.58 -3.45
CA GLY A 206 6.79 -21.83 -2.15
C GLY A 206 7.07 -20.60 -1.29
N LYS A 207 6.78 -19.38 -1.74
CA LYS A 207 7.03 -18.17 -0.96
C LYS A 207 5.95 -17.94 0.10
N LYS A 208 6.37 -17.74 1.36
CA LYS A 208 5.48 -17.42 2.48
C LYS A 208 5.08 -15.93 2.41
N MET A 209 3.80 -15.67 2.20
CA MET A 209 3.29 -14.30 2.17
C MET A 209 3.17 -13.70 3.58
N TYR A 210 3.60 -12.45 3.73
CA TYR A 210 3.35 -11.68 4.94
C TYR A 210 1.85 -11.40 5.11
N LYS A 211 1.35 -11.65 6.31
CA LYS A 211 0.02 -11.23 6.75
C LYS A 211 0.15 -10.48 8.08
N ILE A 212 -0.38 -9.27 8.15
CA ILE A 212 -0.31 -8.47 9.36
C ILE A 212 -0.99 -9.15 10.56
N SER A 213 -2.05 -9.92 10.31
CA SER A 213 -2.75 -10.72 11.34
C SER A 213 -1.86 -11.70 12.08
N ASN A 214 -0.72 -12.09 11.52
CA ASN A 214 0.23 -12.99 12.18
C ASN A 214 1.11 -12.26 13.23
N TYR A 215 1.12 -10.93 13.24
CA TYR A 215 2.01 -10.11 14.05
C TYR A 215 1.28 -9.15 14.99
N VAL A 216 0.00 -8.90 14.72
CA VAL A 216 -0.83 -7.95 15.47
C VAL A 216 -2.04 -8.69 16.04
N ARG A 217 -2.36 -8.44 17.31
CA ARG A 217 -3.55 -9.05 17.93
C ARG A 217 -4.81 -8.61 17.17
N LYS A 218 -5.80 -9.51 17.02
CA LYS A 218 -7.08 -9.26 16.34
C LYS A 218 -7.80 -7.98 16.81
N LYS A 219 -7.54 -7.57 18.05
CA LYS A 219 -8.12 -6.33 18.63
C LYS A 219 -7.75 -5.06 17.85
N TYR A 220 -6.70 -5.09 17.01
CA TYR A 220 -6.18 -3.94 16.26
C TYR A 220 -6.34 -4.09 14.74
N LEU A 221 -7.08 -5.09 14.28
CA LEU A 221 -7.46 -5.35 12.90
C LEU A 221 -8.95 -5.10 12.68
#